data_c973d5de33e5dff8acf27686ee35507c
#
_entry.id   c973d5de33e5dff8acf27686ee35507c
#
_cell.length_a   1.000
_cell.length_b   1.000
_cell.length_c   1.000
_cell.angle_alpha   90.00
_cell.angle_beta   90.00
_cell.angle_gamma   90.00
#
_symmetry.space_group_name_H-M   'P 1'
#
loop_
_entity.id
_entity.type
_entity.pdbx_description
1 polymer ?
#
loop_
_entity_poly.entity_id
_entity_poly.type
_entity_poly.pdbx_seq_one_letter_code
_entity_poly.pdbx_strand_id
1 'polypeptide(L)' 'MKDPLMNLTKEQLQDYRKRLQNYRISREFFESLYREGIIEEIDFYELNIKLLKKYRIPFNSVFNTKIKK' A
#
# COMPACT_ATOMS: atom_id res chain seq x y z
N MET A 1 -7.36 -21.11 8.18
CA MET A 1 -7.43 -19.72 8.61
C MET A 1 -8.12 -18.85 7.58
N LYS A 2 -8.97 -17.98 8.03
CA LYS A 2 -9.75 -17.17 7.11
C LYS A 2 -9.00 -15.92 6.65
N ASP A 3 -9.15 -15.62 5.40
CA ASP A 3 -8.70 -14.37 4.85
C ASP A 3 -9.50 -13.23 5.49
N PRO A 4 -8.84 -12.22 6.05
CA PRO A 4 -9.56 -11.09 6.66
C PRO A 4 -10.56 -10.45 5.71
N LEU A 5 -10.28 -10.48 4.42
CA LEU A 5 -11.17 -9.86 3.44
C LEU A 5 -12.47 -10.62 3.26
N MET A 6 -12.51 -11.87 3.64
CA MET A 6 -13.72 -12.67 3.49
C MET A 6 -14.77 -12.35 4.53
N ASN A 7 -14.40 -11.60 5.57
CA ASN A 7 -15.32 -11.20 6.60
C ASN A 7 -15.88 -9.80 6.40
N LEU A 8 -15.55 -9.17 5.29
CA LEU A 8 -15.98 -7.81 5.02
C LEU A 8 -17.32 -7.79 4.30
N THR A 9 -18.15 -6.80 4.64
CA THR A 9 -19.34 -6.55 3.86
C THR A 9 -18.97 -5.96 2.51
N LYS A 10 -19.99 -5.88 1.63
CA LYS A 10 -19.74 -5.27 0.32
C LYS A 10 -19.23 -3.84 0.45
N GLU A 11 -19.84 -3.08 1.36
CA GLU A 11 -19.44 -1.70 1.56
C GLU A 11 -18.01 -1.60 2.07
N GLN A 12 -17.66 -2.47 3.02
CA GLN A 12 -16.32 -2.48 3.57
C GLN A 12 -15.31 -2.88 2.51
N LEU A 13 -15.66 -3.83 1.67
CA LEU A 13 -14.77 -4.27 0.62
C LEU A 13 -14.54 -3.17 -0.41
N GLN A 14 -15.60 -2.46 -0.78
CA GLN A 14 -15.46 -1.35 -1.71
C GLN A 14 -14.62 -0.22 -1.12
N ASP A 15 -14.82 0.06 0.16
CA ASP A 15 -14.01 1.06 0.83
C ASP A 15 -12.55 0.65 0.85
N TYR A 16 -12.27 -0.61 1.14
CA TYR A 16 -10.91 -1.11 1.14
C TYR A 16 -10.27 -0.99 -0.24
N ARG A 17 -11.01 -1.34 -1.28
CA ARG A 17 -10.49 -1.24 -2.64
C ARG A 17 -10.17 0.20 -3.01
N LYS A 18 -11.02 1.12 -2.57
CA LYS A 18 -10.80 2.54 -2.83
C LYS A 18 -9.54 3.02 -2.16
N ARG A 19 -9.36 2.64 -0.89
CA ARG A 19 -8.16 3.01 -0.15
C ARG A 19 -6.92 2.40 -0.80
N LEU A 20 -7.01 1.17 -1.23
CA LEU A 20 -5.89 0.50 -1.88
C LEU A 20 -5.54 1.19 -3.20
N GLN A 21 -6.53 1.59 -3.95
CA GLN A 21 -6.29 2.28 -5.21
C GLN A 21 -5.62 3.63 -4.97
N ASN A 22 -6.10 4.38 -3.99
CA ASN A 22 -5.48 5.66 -3.64
C ASN A 22 -4.04 5.46 -3.18
N TYR A 23 -3.81 4.41 -2.41
CA TYR A 23 -2.46 4.09 -1.98
C TYR A 23 -1.55 3.83 -3.19
N ARG A 24 -2.03 3.04 -4.14
CA ARG A 24 -1.24 2.71 -5.32
C ARG A 24 -0.89 3.94 -6.14
N ILE A 25 -1.84 4.84 -6.31
CA ILE A 25 -1.60 6.05 -7.07
C ILE A 25 -0.52 6.89 -6.40
N SER A 26 -0.63 7.07 -5.10
CA SER A 26 0.37 7.84 -4.36
C SER A 26 1.73 7.15 -4.39
N ARG A 27 1.73 5.84 -4.26
CA ARG A 27 2.98 5.08 -4.28
C ARG A 27 3.66 5.20 -5.63
N GLU A 28 2.90 5.16 -6.71
CA GLU A 28 3.49 5.29 -8.04
C GLU A 28 4.11 6.66 -8.23
N PHE A 29 3.49 7.69 -7.66
CA PHE A 29 4.07 9.01 -7.72
C PHE A 29 5.42 9.05 -7.01
N PHE A 30 5.49 8.48 -5.81
CA PHE A 30 6.75 8.46 -5.07
C PHE A 30 7.77 7.56 -5.74
N GLU A 31 7.33 6.47 -6.36
CA GLU A 31 8.23 5.61 -7.09
C GLU A 31 8.86 6.34 -8.27
N SER A 32 8.10 7.19 -8.90
CA SER A 32 8.59 8.03 -9.97
C SER A 32 9.70 8.94 -9.48
N LEU A 33 9.48 9.58 -8.34
CA LEU A 33 10.48 10.44 -7.74
C LEU A 33 11.76 9.68 -7.41
N TYR A 34 11.59 8.47 -6.91
CA TYR A 34 12.75 7.64 -6.59
C TYR A 34 13.52 7.27 -7.84
N ARG A 35 12.83 6.89 -8.89
CA ARG A 35 13.50 6.51 -10.13
C ARG A 35 14.23 7.67 -10.78
N GLU A 36 13.71 8.89 -10.58
CA GLU A 36 14.36 10.07 -11.13
C GLU A 36 15.47 10.62 -10.23
N GLY A 37 15.69 9.97 -9.10
CA GLY A 37 16.74 10.38 -8.20
C GLY A 37 16.41 11.58 -7.33
N ILE A 38 15.14 11.96 -7.29
CA ILE A 38 14.72 13.10 -6.46
C ILE A 38 14.71 12.72 -4.99
N ILE A 39 14.33 11.49 -4.68
CA ILE A 39 14.37 10.98 -3.33
C ILE A 39 15.20 9.70 -3.30
N GLU A 40 15.71 9.37 -2.12
CA GLU A 40 16.53 8.19 -1.93
C GLU A 40 15.66 6.99 -1.57
N GLU A 41 16.27 5.81 -1.63
CA GLU A 41 15.55 4.59 -1.35
C GLU A 41 14.95 4.58 0.04
N ILE A 42 15.69 5.08 1.03
CA ILE A 42 15.18 5.12 2.40
C ILE A 42 13.98 6.05 2.49
N ASP A 43 14.01 7.15 1.75
CA ASP A 43 12.88 8.09 1.75
C ASP A 43 11.66 7.45 1.11
N PHE A 44 11.85 6.75 0.01
CA PHE A 44 10.75 6.07 -0.64
C PHE A 44 10.12 5.03 0.28
N TYR A 45 10.97 4.28 0.97
CA TYR A 45 10.49 3.25 1.89
C TYR A 45 9.67 3.86 3.03
N GLU A 46 10.16 4.95 3.61
CA GLU A 46 9.47 5.61 4.71
C GLU A 46 8.14 6.21 4.26
N LEU A 47 8.13 6.81 3.08
CA LEU A 47 6.90 7.36 2.53
C LEU A 47 5.88 6.26 2.28
N ASN A 48 6.35 5.12 1.80
CA ASN A 48 5.47 4.00 1.55
C ASN A 48 4.82 3.51 2.84
N ILE A 49 5.58 3.43 3.92
CA ILE A 49 5.04 3.02 5.21
C ILE A 49 4.00 4.04 5.69
N LYS A 50 4.28 5.32 5.52
CA LYS A 50 3.33 6.36 5.91
C LYS A 50 2.04 6.26 5.12
N LEU A 51 2.14 5.93 3.83
CA LEU A 51 0.95 5.73 3.01
C LEU A 51 0.11 4.57 3.50
N LEU A 52 0.75 3.47 3.86
CA LEU A 52 0.03 2.32 4.38
C LEU A 52 -0.76 2.68 5.62
N LYS A 53 -0.14 3.45 6.50
CA LYS A 53 -0.82 3.89 7.71
C LYS A 53 -1.95 4.87 7.40
N LYS A 54 -1.71 5.78 6.48
CA LYS A 54 -2.69 6.80 6.13
C LYS A 54 -3.95 6.17 5.58
N TYR A 55 -3.81 5.19 4.70
CA TYR A 55 -4.95 4.55 4.08
C TYR A 55 -5.39 3.28 4.81
N ARG A 56 -4.76 3.00 5.95
CA ARG A 56 -5.11 1.87 6.80
C ARG A 56 -5.08 0.56 6.03
N ILE A 57 -4.02 0.36 5.28
CA ILE A 57 -3.80 -0.86 4.53
C ILE A 57 -2.89 -1.75 5.35
N PRO A 58 -3.27 -3.01 5.58
CA PRO A 58 -2.42 -3.90 6.37
C PRO A 58 -1.05 -4.07 5.73
N PHE A 59 -0.03 -3.90 6.54
CA PHE A 59 1.34 -4.00 6.09
C PHE A 59 1.59 -5.34 5.41
N ASN A 60 1.11 -6.42 6.02
CA ASN A 60 1.37 -7.76 5.52
C ASN A 60 0.71 -8.04 4.18
N SER A 61 -0.44 -7.43 3.93
CA SER A 61 -1.15 -7.71 2.69
C SER A 61 -0.45 -7.10 1.49
N VAL A 62 0.46 -6.13 1.72
CA VAL A 62 1.18 -5.50 0.62
C VAL A 62 2.59 -6.05 0.50
N PHE A 63 3.30 -6.14 1.62
CA PHE A 63 4.72 -6.48 1.57
C PHE A 63 4.99 -7.97 1.49
N ASN A 64 4.06 -8.79 1.94
CA ASN A 64 4.28 -10.23 1.84
C ASN A 64 4.41 -10.70 0.40
N THR A 65 3.66 -10.09 -0.49
CA THR A 65 3.75 -10.48 -1.89
C THR A 65 5.08 -10.11 -2.51
N LYS A 66 5.76 -9.13 -1.95
CA LYS A 66 7.06 -8.72 -2.48
C LYS A 66 8.21 -9.49 -1.87
N ILE A 67 8.10 -9.79 -0.59
CA ILE A 67 9.17 -10.47 0.12
C ILE A 67 9.19 -11.94 -0.23
N LYS A 68 8.04 -12.48 -0.47
CA LYS A 68 7.93 -13.89 -0.81
C LYS A 68 8.55 -14.16 -2.16
N LYS A 69 9.49 -15.00 -2.17
CA LYS A 69 10.20 -15.33 -3.41
C LYS A 69 9.91 -16.73 -3.84
#